data_72511f8447a3526e9c535429d8bf86fd
#
_entry.id   72511f8447a3526e9c535429d8bf86fd
#
_cell.length_a   1.000
_cell.length_b   1.000
_cell.length_c   1.000
_cell.angle_alpha   90.00
_cell.angle_beta   90.00
_cell.angle_gamma   90.00
#
_symmetry.space_group_name_H-M   'P 1'
#
loop_
_entity.id
_entity.type
_entity.pdbx_description
1 polymer ?
#
loop_
_entity_poly.entity_id
_entity_poly.type
_entity_poly.pdbx_seq_one_letter_code
_entity_poly.pdbx_strand_id
1 'polypeptide(L)'
;MPLDTNNPKRKSWLTIPKDSDFPIQNIPFGVFLTKEDVITIGTRIGDYAIDLGALQQLNYFEGIELTDDMFMQDTLNDFISDGKKTWRLVRNRIGDIFDQNNATLRDNEEHRNIIIFKMEDVEMQLPVLIGDYTDFYSSKEHATNVGKMFRDPENALLPNWLHIPVGYHGRSSTIVPSGIPVHRPMGQTLPNGDSLPVFGVSRLIDFELETAFITTDANIMGENIPINEAEDYIFGMVLLNDWSARDIQKWEYVPLGPFLAKNFASSISPWIITMDALEPFRCKGPIQEPTPLPYLQQKGKHTFDINLEVYIEPENVAASLVSKSNFKYMYWSMSQQLTHHTSNGCRINSGDMMGSGTISGPTPDSFGSMLELTWGGKNPIKMNDGSERKFINDNDTVIMKGFCENSSVRIGFGAVSSKLLPPFVRK
;
A
#
# COMPACT_ATOMS: atom_id res chain seq x y z
N MET A 1 -10.87 2.75 25.16
CA MET A 1 -10.31 1.54 25.78
C MET A 1 -9.14 1.10 24.92
N PRO A 2 -8.03 0.58 25.48
CA PRO A 2 -7.01 -0.03 24.64
C PRO A 2 -7.64 -1.17 23.85
N LEU A 3 -7.29 -1.30 22.57
CA LEU A 3 -7.77 -2.37 21.71
C LEU A 3 -7.21 -3.69 22.23
N ASP A 4 -8.08 -4.59 22.68
CA ASP A 4 -7.68 -5.84 23.34
C ASP A 4 -6.86 -6.75 22.38
N THR A 5 -7.20 -6.71 21.09
CA THR A 5 -6.46 -7.43 20.03
C THR A 5 -5.01 -6.98 19.92
N ASN A 6 -4.66 -5.74 20.26
CA ASN A 6 -3.28 -5.24 20.25
C ASN A 6 -2.47 -5.65 21.50
N ASN A 7 -3.07 -6.38 22.45
CA ASN A 7 -2.36 -6.84 23.63
C ASN A 7 -1.19 -7.77 23.22
N PRO A 8 0.08 -7.41 23.49
CA PRO A 8 1.22 -8.20 23.06
C PRO A 8 1.32 -9.56 23.77
N LYS A 9 0.56 -9.75 24.87
CA LYS A 9 0.50 -11.04 25.60
C LYS A 9 -0.53 -12.01 25.01
N ARG A 10 -1.41 -11.55 24.12
CA ARG A 10 -2.40 -12.39 23.45
C ARG A 10 -1.67 -13.39 22.54
N LYS A 11 -2.03 -14.65 22.64
CA LYS A 11 -1.51 -15.73 21.81
C LYS A 11 -2.65 -16.44 21.10
N SER A 12 -2.39 -16.88 19.90
CA SER A 12 -3.33 -17.73 19.15
C SER A 12 -3.15 -19.20 19.52
N TRP A 13 -4.23 -19.98 19.39
CA TRP A 13 -4.16 -21.44 19.40
C TRP A 13 -3.67 -21.99 18.04
N LEU A 14 -3.70 -21.21 16.96
CA LEU A 14 -3.02 -21.55 15.72
C LEU A 14 -1.49 -21.49 15.93
N THR A 15 -0.78 -22.39 15.28
CA THR A 15 0.69 -22.33 15.24
C THR A 15 1.14 -21.21 14.33
N ILE A 16 1.82 -20.21 14.88
CA ILE A 16 2.33 -19.04 14.13
C ILE A 16 3.85 -19.11 14.16
N PRO A 17 4.56 -19.07 13.01
CA PRO A 17 6.01 -18.95 12.96
C PRO A 17 6.48 -17.72 13.74
N LYS A 18 7.63 -17.83 14.41
CA LYS A 18 8.14 -16.79 15.32
C LYS A 18 8.44 -15.46 14.59
N ASP A 19 8.82 -15.56 13.32
CA ASP A 19 9.17 -14.46 12.42
C ASP A 19 8.01 -14.07 11.47
N SER A 20 6.80 -14.56 11.75
CA SER A 20 5.63 -14.23 10.95
C SER A 20 5.25 -12.76 11.06
N ASP A 21 4.95 -12.13 9.94
CA ASP A 21 4.37 -10.79 9.84
C ASP A 21 2.89 -10.75 10.25
N PHE A 22 2.27 -11.92 10.49
CA PHE A 22 0.83 -12.04 10.75
C PHE A 22 0.52 -12.72 12.10
N PRO A 23 1.03 -12.18 13.23
CA PRO A 23 0.58 -12.63 14.55
C PRO A 23 -0.90 -12.26 14.77
N ILE A 24 -1.50 -12.80 15.84
CA ILE A 24 -2.89 -12.49 16.22
C ILE A 24 -3.15 -10.99 16.46
N GLN A 25 -2.12 -10.18 16.67
CA GLN A 25 -2.21 -8.72 16.80
C GLN A 25 -2.41 -8.01 15.47
N ASN A 26 -2.10 -8.64 14.33
CA ASN A 26 -2.26 -8.02 13.02
C ASN A 26 -3.73 -8.05 12.57
N ILE A 27 -4.29 -9.22 12.30
CA ILE A 27 -5.66 -9.42 11.79
C ILE A 27 -5.96 -8.42 10.66
N PRO A 28 -5.27 -8.53 9.50
CA PRO A 28 -5.57 -7.73 8.32
C PRO A 28 -6.84 -8.25 7.64
N PHE A 29 -7.37 -7.46 6.69
CA PHE A 29 -8.50 -7.87 5.87
C PHE A 29 -8.09 -7.98 4.40
N GLY A 30 -8.65 -8.96 3.69
CA GLY A 30 -8.35 -9.19 2.27
C GLY A 30 -9.41 -10.08 1.62
N VAL A 31 -9.19 -10.38 0.35
CA VAL A 31 -10.03 -11.25 -0.45
C VAL A 31 -9.16 -12.33 -1.09
N PHE A 32 -9.62 -13.55 -1.07
CA PHE A 32 -8.91 -14.68 -1.70
C PHE A 32 -9.85 -15.62 -2.44
N LEU A 33 -9.32 -16.30 -3.42
CA LEU A 33 -9.98 -17.37 -4.19
C LEU A 33 -9.52 -18.71 -3.60
N THR A 34 -10.48 -19.59 -3.30
CA THR A 34 -10.19 -20.96 -2.86
C THR A 34 -9.91 -21.88 -4.08
N LYS A 35 -9.44 -23.10 -3.81
CA LYS A 35 -9.24 -24.12 -4.88
C LYS A 35 -10.55 -24.58 -5.55
N GLU A 36 -11.67 -24.35 -4.89
CA GLU A 36 -13.01 -24.61 -5.40
C GLU A 36 -13.60 -23.44 -6.19
N ASP A 37 -12.77 -22.45 -6.57
CA ASP A 37 -13.14 -21.23 -7.29
C ASP A 37 -14.19 -20.36 -6.55
N VAL A 38 -14.14 -20.36 -5.20
CA VAL A 38 -15.01 -19.50 -4.38
C VAL A 38 -14.22 -18.26 -3.94
N ILE A 39 -14.74 -17.07 -4.27
CA ILE A 39 -14.23 -15.78 -3.77
C ILE A 39 -14.68 -15.62 -2.33
N THR A 40 -13.76 -15.25 -1.46
CA THR A 40 -13.98 -15.20 0.00
C THR A 40 -13.35 -13.98 0.61
N ILE A 41 -14.12 -13.20 1.35
CA ILE A 41 -13.60 -12.16 2.25
C ILE A 41 -12.97 -12.84 3.46
N GLY A 42 -11.73 -12.46 3.80
CA GLY A 42 -11.04 -13.11 4.90
C GLY A 42 -10.04 -12.26 5.64
N THR A 43 -9.42 -12.91 6.62
CA THR A 43 -8.29 -12.40 7.38
C THR A 43 -7.14 -13.41 7.37
N ARG A 44 -5.98 -13.00 7.87
CA ARG A 44 -4.79 -13.84 7.95
C ARG A 44 -4.24 -13.92 9.39
N ILE A 45 -3.95 -15.11 9.84
CA ILE A 45 -3.22 -15.38 11.10
C ILE A 45 -2.13 -16.41 10.81
N GLY A 46 -0.87 -16.01 10.94
CA GLY A 46 0.28 -16.84 10.55
C GLY A 46 0.24 -17.23 9.08
N ASP A 47 0.27 -18.53 8.82
CA ASP A 47 0.20 -19.10 7.48
C ASP A 47 -1.21 -19.60 7.10
N TYR A 48 -2.23 -19.05 7.76
CA TYR A 48 -3.62 -19.42 7.55
C TYR A 48 -4.45 -18.22 7.05
N ALA A 49 -5.24 -18.46 6.01
CA ALA A 49 -6.34 -17.61 5.60
C ALA A 49 -7.62 -18.07 6.31
N ILE A 50 -8.40 -17.14 6.80
CA ILE A 50 -9.61 -17.37 7.59
C ILE A 50 -10.81 -16.80 6.84
N ASP A 51 -11.79 -17.62 6.54
CA ASP A 51 -13.03 -17.25 5.87
C ASP A 51 -13.97 -16.54 6.85
N LEU A 52 -14.22 -15.24 6.63
CA LEU A 52 -15.13 -14.43 7.44
C LEU A 52 -16.59 -14.73 7.10
N GLY A 53 -16.88 -15.10 5.85
CA GLY A 53 -18.20 -15.52 5.43
C GLY A 53 -18.65 -16.79 6.15
N ALA A 54 -17.78 -17.81 6.20
CA ALA A 54 -18.03 -19.03 6.96
C ALA A 54 -18.16 -18.74 8.46
N LEU A 55 -17.33 -17.86 9.05
CA LEU A 55 -17.49 -17.42 10.43
C LEU A 55 -18.85 -16.79 10.69
N GLN A 56 -19.35 -15.95 9.76
CA GLN A 56 -20.65 -15.30 9.87
C GLN A 56 -21.79 -16.33 9.78
N GLN A 57 -21.78 -17.20 8.78
CA GLN A 57 -22.82 -18.25 8.59
C GLN A 57 -22.91 -19.21 9.76
N LEU A 58 -21.77 -19.49 10.42
CA LEU A 58 -21.70 -20.35 11.60
C LEU A 58 -21.91 -19.59 12.91
N ASN A 59 -22.43 -18.36 12.88
CA ASN A 59 -22.79 -17.49 14.00
C ASN A 59 -21.65 -17.08 14.94
N TYR A 60 -20.39 -17.09 14.49
CA TYR A 60 -19.27 -16.62 15.31
C TYR A 60 -19.26 -15.11 15.54
N PHE A 61 -20.02 -14.33 14.75
CA PHE A 61 -20.22 -12.89 14.92
C PHE A 61 -21.52 -12.53 15.64
N GLU A 62 -22.19 -13.49 16.31
CA GLU A 62 -23.41 -13.23 17.09
C GLU A 62 -23.22 -12.04 18.04
N GLY A 63 -24.21 -11.10 18.05
CA GLY A 63 -24.19 -9.89 18.86
C GLY A 63 -23.43 -8.71 18.24
N ILE A 64 -22.88 -8.84 17.04
CA ILE A 64 -22.41 -7.74 16.20
C ILE A 64 -23.48 -7.47 15.15
N GLU A 65 -23.90 -6.21 15.04
CA GLU A 65 -24.87 -5.78 14.02
C GLU A 65 -24.16 -5.78 12.65
N LEU A 66 -24.41 -6.80 11.84
CA LEU A 66 -23.93 -6.97 10.46
C LEU A 66 -25.14 -7.29 9.58
N THR A 67 -25.09 -6.91 8.31
CA THR A 67 -26.05 -7.45 7.33
C THR A 67 -25.82 -8.94 7.15
N ASP A 68 -26.87 -9.70 6.78
CA ASP A 68 -26.81 -11.17 6.70
C ASP A 68 -25.76 -11.68 5.71
N ASP A 69 -25.38 -10.85 4.75
CA ASP A 69 -24.44 -11.15 3.64
C ASP A 69 -23.15 -10.31 3.67
N MET A 70 -22.82 -9.66 4.79
CA MET A 70 -21.69 -8.74 4.91
C MET A 70 -20.38 -9.31 4.36
N PHE A 71 -20.06 -10.57 4.68
CA PHE A 71 -18.85 -11.23 4.25
C PHE A 71 -19.08 -12.25 3.10
N MET A 72 -20.24 -12.19 2.44
CA MET A 72 -20.57 -12.99 1.24
C MET A 72 -20.33 -12.21 -0.05
N GLN A 73 -19.77 -11.01 0.05
CA GLN A 73 -19.46 -10.15 -1.09
C GLN A 73 -18.12 -10.54 -1.72
N ASP A 74 -17.88 -10.09 -2.95
CA ASP A 74 -16.61 -10.30 -3.66
C ASP A 74 -15.52 -9.31 -3.24
N THR A 75 -15.85 -8.26 -2.48
CA THR A 75 -14.95 -7.19 -2.04
C THR A 75 -15.32 -6.67 -0.65
N LEU A 76 -14.37 -5.98 0.00
CA LEU A 76 -14.55 -5.41 1.33
C LEU A 76 -15.34 -4.09 1.36
N ASN A 77 -15.79 -3.55 0.22
CA ASN A 77 -16.37 -2.20 0.17
C ASN A 77 -17.55 -2.00 1.13
N ASP A 78 -18.47 -2.96 1.20
CA ASP A 78 -19.63 -2.88 2.09
C ASP A 78 -19.21 -2.93 3.56
N PHE A 79 -18.30 -3.82 3.92
CA PHE A 79 -17.74 -3.87 5.27
C PHE A 79 -17.01 -2.59 5.67
N ILE A 80 -16.27 -1.99 4.73
CA ILE A 80 -15.56 -0.72 4.95
C ILE A 80 -16.56 0.42 5.15
N SER A 81 -17.66 0.46 4.39
CA SER A 81 -18.67 1.50 4.53
C SER A 81 -19.48 1.44 5.83
N ASP A 82 -19.46 0.28 6.50
CA ASP A 82 -20.13 0.10 7.81
C ASP A 82 -19.42 0.83 8.98
N GLY A 83 -18.20 1.30 8.74
CA GLY A 83 -17.48 2.27 9.56
C GLY A 83 -16.69 1.69 10.72
N LYS A 84 -15.89 2.55 11.32
CA LYS A 84 -14.83 2.24 12.31
C LYS A 84 -15.32 1.45 13.53
N LYS A 85 -16.56 1.68 13.98
CA LYS A 85 -17.13 0.95 15.13
C LYS A 85 -17.26 -0.53 14.80
N THR A 86 -17.81 -0.86 13.64
CA THR A 86 -18.01 -2.25 13.20
C THR A 86 -16.70 -2.93 12.92
N TRP A 87 -15.74 -2.26 12.24
CA TRP A 87 -14.41 -2.83 12.00
C TRP A 87 -13.73 -3.30 13.29
N ARG A 88 -13.81 -2.47 14.35
CA ARG A 88 -13.24 -2.79 15.67
C ARG A 88 -13.92 -3.96 16.34
N LEU A 89 -15.24 -4.02 16.27
CA LEU A 89 -16.00 -5.14 16.84
C LEU A 89 -15.65 -6.45 16.17
N VAL A 90 -15.61 -6.47 14.83
CA VAL A 90 -15.25 -7.66 14.05
C VAL A 90 -13.79 -8.07 14.32
N ARG A 91 -12.85 -7.12 14.24
CA ARG A 91 -11.42 -7.40 14.51
C ARG A 91 -11.21 -7.96 15.92
N ASN A 92 -11.84 -7.39 16.93
CA ASN A 92 -11.74 -7.88 18.30
C ASN A 92 -12.37 -9.27 18.45
N ARG A 93 -13.53 -9.52 17.82
CA ARG A 93 -14.18 -10.82 17.83
C ARG A 93 -13.31 -11.89 17.18
N ILE A 94 -12.65 -11.60 16.06
CA ILE A 94 -11.67 -12.53 15.43
C ILE A 94 -10.54 -12.82 16.40
N GLY A 95 -9.98 -11.78 17.05
CA GLY A 95 -8.99 -11.95 18.09
C GLY A 95 -9.45 -12.86 19.23
N ASP A 96 -10.72 -12.76 19.66
CA ASP A 96 -11.28 -13.59 20.70
C ASP A 96 -11.48 -15.05 20.25
N ILE A 97 -11.97 -15.28 19.03
CA ILE A 97 -12.19 -16.63 18.46
C ILE A 97 -10.86 -17.39 18.37
N PHE A 98 -9.79 -16.70 17.98
CA PHE A 98 -8.46 -17.31 17.78
C PHE A 98 -7.54 -17.22 19.01
N ASP A 99 -8.01 -16.68 20.15
CA ASP A 99 -7.25 -16.66 21.40
C ASP A 99 -6.98 -18.07 21.92
N GLN A 100 -5.77 -18.31 22.45
CA GLN A 100 -5.34 -19.63 22.93
C GLN A 100 -6.27 -20.24 24.00
N ASN A 101 -6.99 -19.40 24.75
CA ASN A 101 -7.91 -19.82 25.82
C ASN A 101 -9.35 -20.03 25.32
N ASN A 102 -9.66 -19.71 24.07
CA ASN A 102 -11.00 -19.88 23.49
C ASN A 102 -11.13 -21.26 22.83
N ALA A 103 -12.06 -22.06 23.32
CA ALA A 103 -12.27 -23.45 22.86
C ALA A 103 -13.36 -23.53 21.76
N THR A 104 -14.14 -22.50 21.52
CA THR A 104 -15.34 -22.57 20.66
C THR A 104 -15.05 -23.04 19.23
N LEU A 105 -14.08 -22.44 18.55
CA LEU A 105 -13.64 -22.88 17.23
C LEU A 105 -12.48 -23.87 17.36
N ARG A 106 -11.57 -23.64 18.31
CA ARG A 106 -10.39 -24.49 18.52
C ARG A 106 -10.74 -25.96 18.60
N ASP A 107 -11.77 -26.32 19.37
CA ASP A 107 -12.16 -27.68 19.64
C ASP A 107 -13.26 -28.22 18.71
N ASN A 108 -13.72 -27.40 17.74
CA ASN A 108 -14.69 -27.78 16.71
C ASN A 108 -13.99 -28.08 15.38
N GLU A 109 -13.68 -29.36 15.13
CA GLU A 109 -12.95 -29.78 13.94
C GLU A 109 -13.75 -29.55 12.64
N GLU A 110 -15.06 -29.77 12.65
CA GLU A 110 -15.94 -29.59 11.51
C GLU A 110 -15.91 -28.12 11.05
N HIS A 111 -16.09 -27.17 11.96
CA HIS A 111 -16.05 -25.75 11.63
C HIS A 111 -14.63 -25.29 11.19
N ARG A 112 -13.57 -25.81 11.82
CA ARG A 112 -12.19 -25.49 11.40
C ARG A 112 -11.93 -25.87 9.95
N ASN A 113 -12.41 -27.03 9.51
CA ASN A 113 -12.21 -27.53 8.15
C ASN A 113 -12.95 -26.67 7.10
N ILE A 114 -14.00 -25.93 7.51
CA ILE A 114 -14.74 -25.01 6.63
C ILE A 114 -14.09 -23.62 6.63
N ILE A 115 -13.61 -23.15 7.79
CA ILE A 115 -13.22 -21.75 8.01
C ILE A 115 -11.75 -21.51 7.66
N ILE A 116 -10.85 -22.49 7.84
CA ILE A 116 -9.41 -22.27 7.86
C ILE A 116 -8.74 -22.93 6.65
N PHE A 117 -8.07 -22.11 5.86
CA PHE A 117 -7.28 -22.52 4.71
C PHE A 117 -5.80 -22.25 4.96
N LYS A 118 -4.91 -23.04 4.36
CA LYS A 118 -3.50 -22.65 4.30
C LYS A 118 -3.28 -21.57 3.27
N MET A 119 -2.36 -20.64 3.50
CA MET A 119 -2.03 -19.60 2.54
C MET A 119 -1.54 -20.14 1.18
N GLU A 120 -0.93 -21.32 1.15
CA GLU A 120 -0.48 -22.00 -0.06
C GLU A 120 -1.63 -22.59 -0.92
N ASP A 121 -2.83 -22.66 -0.35
CA ASP A 121 -4.02 -23.24 -0.98
C ASP A 121 -5.00 -22.18 -1.49
N VAL A 122 -4.67 -20.89 -1.37
CA VAL A 122 -5.52 -19.79 -1.79
C VAL A 122 -4.77 -18.83 -2.71
N GLU A 123 -5.51 -18.14 -3.59
CA GLU A 123 -4.99 -17.09 -4.47
C GLU A 123 -5.56 -15.72 -4.07
N MET A 124 -4.69 -14.79 -3.73
CA MET A 124 -5.11 -13.47 -3.29
C MET A 124 -5.69 -12.63 -4.44
N GLN A 125 -6.76 -11.91 -4.14
CA GLN A 125 -7.46 -11.02 -5.06
C GLN A 125 -7.30 -9.55 -4.62
N LEU A 126 -7.78 -8.59 -5.45
CA LEU A 126 -7.92 -7.20 -4.98
C LEU A 126 -8.89 -7.16 -3.79
N PRO A 127 -8.50 -6.54 -2.66
CA PRO A 127 -9.34 -6.55 -1.46
C PRO A 127 -10.58 -5.65 -1.58
N VAL A 128 -10.54 -4.66 -2.47
CA VAL A 128 -11.60 -3.67 -2.69
C VAL A 128 -11.81 -3.42 -4.19
N LEU A 129 -13.02 -3.06 -4.56
CA LEU A 129 -13.29 -2.38 -5.82
C LEU A 129 -12.82 -0.93 -5.68
N ILE A 130 -11.74 -0.58 -6.35
CA ILE A 130 -11.15 0.76 -6.31
C ILE A 130 -11.89 1.62 -7.34
N GLY A 131 -12.74 2.54 -6.84
CA GLY A 131 -13.47 3.50 -7.68
C GLY A 131 -12.56 4.58 -8.22
N ASP A 132 -11.93 5.31 -7.32
CA ASP A 132 -11.00 6.38 -7.64
C ASP A 132 -9.62 6.14 -7.00
N TYR A 133 -8.59 6.62 -7.69
CA TYR A 133 -7.22 6.58 -7.21
C TYR A 133 -6.60 7.97 -7.29
N THR A 134 -6.11 8.46 -6.16
CA THR A 134 -5.31 9.68 -6.08
C THR A 134 -3.92 9.34 -5.61
N ASP A 135 -2.91 9.80 -6.34
CA ASP A 135 -1.53 9.64 -5.94
C ASP A 135 -0.94 10.99 -5.51
N PHE A 136 -0.33 11.00 -4.32
CA PHE A 136 0.31 12.18 -3.75
C PHE A 136 1.82 12.18 -4.02
N TYR A 137 2.47 13.25 -3.60
CA TYR A 137 3.91 13.46 -3.76
C TYR A 137 4.50 13.94 -2.43
N SER A 138 4.33 13.15 -1.36
CA SER A 138 4.42 13.64 0.02
C SER A 138 5.77 13.42 0.71
N SER A 139 6.78 12.84 0.04
CA SER A 139 8.15 12.72 0.56
C SER A 139 8.99 13.95 0.17
N LYS A 140 9.51 14.67 1.17
CA LYS A 140 10.38 15.83 0.95
C LYS A 140 11.70 15.43 0.31
N GLU A 141 12.25 14.30 0.73
CA GLU A 141 13.49 13.76 0.20
C GLU A 141 13.34 13.41 -1.28
N HIS A 142 12.30 12.65 -1.62
CA HIS A 142 12.01 12.31 -3.03
C HIS A 142 11.82 13.55 -3.89
N ALA A 143 10.93 14.46 -3.47
CA ALA A 143 10.64 15.70 -4.21
C ALA A 143 11.90 16.58 -4.40
N THR A 144 12.77 16.62 -3.39
CA THR A 144 14.05 17.35 -3.45
C THR A 144 15.03 16.66 -4.40
N ASN A 145 15.18 15.34 -4.33
CA ASN A 145 16.11 14.59 -5.18
C ASN A 145 15.72 14.71 -6.65
N VAL A 146 14.46 14.45 -6.97
CA VAL A 146 13.92 14.61 -8.34
C VAL A 146 14.06 16.06 -8.81
N GLY A 147 13.75 17.02 -7.93
CA GLY A 147 13.95 18.44 -8.23
C GLY A 147 15.39 18.80 -8.60
N LYS A 148 16.37 18.30 -7.84
CA LYS A 148 17.81 18.51 -8.14
C LYS A 148 18.26 17.88 -9.46
N MET A 149 17.61 16.80 -9.92
CA MET A 149 17.95 16.16 -11.19
C MET A 149 17.42 16.93 -12.40
N PHE A 150 16.30 17.61 -12.28
CA PHE A 150 15.57 18.20 -13.40
C PHE A 150 15.42 19.72 -13.35
N ARG A 151 15.80 20.36 -12.25
CA ARG A 151 15.69 21.81 -12.01
C ARG A 151 16.97 22.36 -11.40
N ASP A 152 16.99 23.67 -11.14
CA ASP A 152 18.03 24.28 -10.33
C ASP A 152 18.06 23.67 -8.93
N PRO A 153 19.21 23.12 -8.50
CA PRO A 153 19.35 22.48 -7.18
C PRO A 153 18.97 23.40 -5.99
N GLU A 154 19.14 24.71 -6.11
CA GLU A 154 18.76 25.69 -5.07
C GLU A 154 17.23 25.88 -4.99
N ASN A 155 16.52 25.59 -6.09
CA ASN A 155 15.07 25.67 -6.21
C ASN A 155 14.45 24.29 -6.53
N ALA A 156 14.94 23.24 -5.87
CA ALA A 156 14.51 21.87 -6.15
C ALA A 156 13.03 21.64 -5.88
N LEU A 157 12.47 22.21 -4.82
CA LEU A 157 11.04 22.16 -4.52
C LEU A 157 10.28 23.30 -5.17
N LEU A 158 9.12 22.98 -5.76
CA LEU A 158 8.20 24.00 -6.25
C LEU A 158 7.59 24.77 -5.05
N PRO A 159 7.26 26.07 -5.22
CA PRO A 159 6.80 26.93 -4.12
C PRO A 159 5.59 26.38 -3.35
N ASN A 160 4.66 25.68 -4.03
CA ASN A 160 3.46 25.11 -3.44
C ASN A 160 3.73 23.83 -2.62
N TRP A 161 4.85 23.13 -2.88
CA TRP A 161 5.10 21.82 -2.29
C TRP A 161 5.15 21.83 -0.75
N LEU A 162 5.72 22.88 -0.16
CA LEU A 162 5.81 23.03 1.30
C LEU A 162 4.50 23.53 1.95
N HIS A 163 3.48 23.82 1.14
CA HIS A 163 2.22 24.43 1.62
C HIS A 163 1.03 23.49 1.50
N ILE A 164 1.05 22.56 0.55
CA ILE A 164 -0.02 21.60 0.28
C ILE A 164 0.54 20.21 -0.02
N PRO A 165 -0.15 19.12 0.35
CA PRO A 165 0.12 17.81 -0.20
C PRO A 165 -0.30 17.78 -1.68
N VAL A 166 0.69 17.87 -2.56
CA VAL A 166 0.47 17.84 -4.02
C VAL A 166 0.07 16.43 -4.44
N GLY A 167 -0.91 16.30 -5.31
CA GLY A 167 -1.37 15.01 -5.84
C GLY A 167 -1.92 15.13 -7.25
N TYR A 168 -2.16 13.99 -7.89
CA TYR A 168 -2.82 13.88 -9.19
C TYR A 168 -3.81 12.71 -9.21
N HIS A 169 -4.73 12.71 -10.17
CA HIS A 169 -5.67 11.62 -10.36
C HIS A 169 -4.98 10.46 -11.09
N GLY A 170 -4.81 9.36 -10.37
CA GLY A 170 -4.25 8.12 -10.90
C GLY A 170 -5.27 7.28 -11.66
N ARG A 171 -4.83 6.15 -12.19
CA ARG A 171 -5.67 5.22 -12.94
C ARG A 171 -6.05 4.00 -12.11
N SER A 172 -7.31 3.90 -11.68
CA SER A 172 -7.78 2.78 -10.88
C SER A 172 -7.85 1.46 -11.65
N SER A 173 -8.19 1.49 -12.94
CA SER A 173 -8.44 0.29 -13.76
C SER A 173 -7.21 -0.59 -14.05
N THR A 174 -6.02 -0.15 -13.70
CA THR A 174 -4.76 -0.89 -13.88
C THR A 174 -4.04 -1.16 -12.55
N ILE A 175 -4.76 -1.02 -11.44
CA ILE A 175 -4.29 -1.49 -10.15
C ILE A 175 -4.52 -2.99 -10.07
N VAL A 176 -3.47 -3.73 -9.73
CA VAL A 176 -3.49 -5.20 -9.66
C VAL A 176 -2.94 -5.70 -8.32
N PRO A 177 -3.36 -6.88 -7.84
CA PRO A 177 -2.77 -7.46 -6.64
C PRO A 177 -1.35 -7.95 -6.90
N SER A 178 -0.59 -8.10 -5.84
CA SER A 178 0.71 -8.77 -5.83
C SER A 178 0.65 -10.13 -6.51
N GLY A 179 1.66 -10.49 -7.29
CA GLY A 179 1.73 -11.73 -8.05
C GLY A 179 1.39 -11.56 -9.54
N ILE A 180 0.62 -10.56 -9.90
CA ILE A 180 0.28 -10.28 -11.30
C ILE A 180 1.48 -9.63 -12.00
N PRO A 181 1.97 -10.17 -13.13
CA PRO A 181 3.06 -9.56 -13.88
C PRO A 181 2.61 -8.32 -14.64
N VAL A 182 3.55 -7.40 -14.86
CA VAL A 182 3.33 -6.14 -15.56
C VAL A 182 4.07 -6.14 -16.89
N HIS A 183 3.41 -5.76 -17.97
CA HIS A 183 4.07 -5.62 -19.28
C HIS A 183 4.73 -4.26 -19.42
N ARG A 184 5.96 -4.26 -19.98
CA ARG A 184 6.65 -3.02 -20.35
C ARG A 184 5.80 -2.21 -21.31
N PRO A 185 5.48 -0.93 -21.01
CA PRO A 185 4.61 -0.12 -21.85
C PRO A 185 5.30 0.41 -23.11
N MET A 186 4.47 0.85 -24.04
CA MET A 186 4.86 1.61 -25.22
C MET A 186 4.32 3.04 -25.15
N GLY A 187 5.05 3.99 -25.67
CA GLY A 187 4.62 5.38 -25.69
C GLY A 187 5.51 6.25 -26.56
N GLN A 188 5.19 7.56 -26.62
CA GLN A 188 6.09 8.54 -27.23
C GLN A 188 7.21 8.92 -26.27
N THR A 189 8.39 9.05 -26.80
CA THR A 189 9.57 9.58 -26.10
C THR A 189 10.29 10.58 -27.01
N LEU A 190 10.99 11.51 -26.39
CA LEU A 190 11.94 12.38 -27.12
C LEU A 190 13.37 11.96 -26.74
N PRO A 191 14.09 11.23 -27.60
CA PRO A 191 15.47 10.85 -27.34
C PRO A 191 16.37 12.10 -27.19
N ASN A 192 17.41 12.00 -26.36
CA ASN A 192 18.32 13.11 -26.14
C ASN A 192 19.03 13.52 -27.44
N GLY A 193 18.94 14.79 -27.80
CA GLY A 193 19.54 15.36 -29.01
C GLY A 193 18.65 15.33 -30.25
N ASP A 194 17.50 14.65 -30.20
CA ASP A 194 16.54 14.60 -31.30
C ASP A 194 15.57 15.78 -31.23
N SER A 195 15.07 16.22 -32.37
CA SER A 195 14.06 17.26 -32.50
C SER A 195 12.62 16.74 -32.68
N LEU A 196 12.49 15.44 -32.95
CA LEU A 196 11.20 14.77 -33.20
C LEU A 196 11.02 13.61 -32.22
N PRO A 197 9.79 13.42 -31.69
CA PRO A 197 9.51 12.27 -30.85
C PRO A 197 9.47 10.98 -31.68
N VAL A 198 9.69 9.86 -30.97
CA VAL A 198 9.52 8.52 -31.54
C VAL A 198 8.50 7.75 -30.70
N PHE A 199 7.71 6.91 -31.35
CA PHE A 199 6.84 5.95 -30.66
C PHE A 199 7.53 4.61 -30.56
N GLY A 200 7.58 4.04 -29.34
CA GLY A 200 8.23 2.76 -29.14
C GLY A 200 8.14 2.24 -27.71
N VAL A 201 8.89 1.21 -27.44
CA VAL A 201 8.98 0.56 -26.13
C VAL A 201 9.71 1.46 -25.14
N SER A 202 9.17 1.64 -23.93
CA SER A 202 9.88 2.35 -22.86
C SER A 202 11.18 1.64 -22.47
N ARG A 203 12.24 2.40 -22.30
CA ARG A 203 13.58 1.91 -21.95
C ARG A 203 13.93 2.13 -20.49
N LEU A 204 13.17 2.98 -19.76
CA LEU A 204 13.50 3.40 -18.41
C LEU A 204 12.34 3.06 -17.47
N ILE A 205 12.13 1.76 -17.22
CA ILE A 205 11.12 1.31 -16.27
C ILE A 205 11.68 1.36 -14.85
N ASP A 206 10.90 1.94 -13.96
CA ASP A 206 11.21 2.18 -12.57
C ASP A 206 10.10 1.64 -11.66
N PHE A 207 10.44 1.34 -10.41
CA PHE A 207 9.48 1.18 -9.33
C PHE A 207 9.37 2.48 -8.53
N GLU A 208 8.25 2.67 -7.86
CA GLU A 208 8.13 3.64 -6.76
C GLU A 208 7.64 2.93 -5.51
N LEU A 209 8.48 2.95 -4.47
CA LEU A 209 8.15 2.40 -3.16
C LEU A 209 7.17 3.32 -2.46
N GLU A 210 5.95 2.84 -2.28
CA GLU A 210 4.86 3.59 -1.70
C GLU A 210 4.05 2.75 -0.71
N THR A 211 3.18 3.42 0.00
CA THR A 211 2.00 2.87 0.65
C THR A 211 0.76 3.58 0.12
N ALA A 212 -0.39 2.93 0.23
CA ALA A 212 -1.65 3.58 -0.01
C ALA A 212 -2.60 3.33 1.16
N PHE A 213 -3.49 4.28 1.45
CA PHE A 213 -4.58 4.05 2.36
C PHE A 213 -5.91 3.90 1.62
N ILE A 214 -6.80 3.11 2.21
CA ILE A 214 -8.13 2.83 1.70
C ILE A 214 -9.16 3.60 2.53
N THR A 215 -10.03 4.35 1.85
CA THR A 215 -11.04 5.18 2.50
C THR A 215 -12.37 4.45 2.69
N THR A 216 -13.18 4.94 3.62
CA THR A 216 -14.61 4.62 3.74
C THR A 216 -15.46 5.73 3.13
N ASP A 217 -16.76 5.51 2.98
CA ASP A 217 -17.73 6.55 2.67
C ASP A 217 -17.72 7.61 3.77
N ALA A 218 -17.46 8.87 3.40
CA ALA A 218 -17.19 9.87 4.40
C ALA A 218 -18.10 11.09 4.32
N ASN A 219 -18.14 11.71 3.15
CA ASN A 219 -18.77 13.02 2.99
C ASN A 219 -19.74 13.04 1.81
N ILE A 220 -20.72 13.86 1.89
CA ILE A 220 -21.51 14.24 0.71
C ILE A 220 -20.77 15.29 -0.10
N MET A 221 -21.05 15.35 -1.40
CA MET A 221 -20.46 16.35 -2.27
C MET A 221 -20.72 17.78 -1.74
N GLY A 222 -19.65 18.56 -1.58
CA GLY A 222 -19.65 19.91 -1.02
C GLY A 222 -19.17 19.99 0.43
N GLU A 223 -19.09 18.88 1.15
CA GLU A 223 -18.54 18.83 2.51
C GLU A 223 -17.05 18.48 2.50
N ASN A 224 -16.29 19.11 3.41
CA ASN A 224 -14.90 18.77 3.66
C ASN A 224 -14.76 17.89 4.90
N ILE A 225 -13.71 17.09 4.96
CA ILE A 225 -13.34 16.32 6.14
C ILE A 225 -12.30 17.09 6.94
N PRO A 226 -12.61 17.51 8.20
CA PRO A 226 -11.66 18.21 9.05
C PRO A 226 -10.46 17.33 9.43
N ILE A 227 -9.29 17.95 9.62
CA ILE A 227 -8.03 17.25 9.92
C ILE A 227 -8.08 16.37 11.18
N ASN A 228 -8.85 16.75 12.18
CA ASN A 228 -9.03 15.99 13.42
C ASN A 228 -9.98 14.79 13.29
N GLU A 229 -10.69 14.67 12.19
CA GLU A 229 -11.63 13.58 11.91
C GLU A 229 -11.11 12.65 10.80
N ALA A 230 -10.12 13.11 10.01
CA ALA A 230 -9.68 12.41 8.80
C ALA A 230 -9.29 10.94 9.02
N GLU A 231 -8.69 10.59 10.16
CA GLU A 231 -8.33 9.18 10.44
C GLU A 231 -9.54 8.27 10.67
N ASP A 232 -10.71 8.82 10.98
CA ASP A 232 -11.93 8.01 11.15
C ASP A 232 -12.48 7.50 9.81
N TYR A 233 -12.01 8.11 8.72
CA TYR A 233 -12.37 7.76 7.34
C TYR A 233 -11.29 6.93 6.62
N ILE A 234 -10.27 6.48 7.35
CA ILE A 234 -9.21 5.61 6.82
C ILE A 234 -9.38 4.21 7.44
N PHE A 235 -9.70 3.24 6.60
CA PHE A 235 -9.84 1.85 7.05
C PHE A 235 -8.50 1.21 7.39
N GLY A 236 -7.52 1.36 6.51
CA GLY A 236 -6.20 0.77 6.67
C GLY A 236 -5.28 1.08 5.51
N MET A 237 -4.13 0.41 5.49
CA MET A 237 -3.06 0.65 4.53
C MET A 237 -2.65 -0.62 3.81
N VAL A 238 -2.15 -0.45 2.59
CA VAL A 238 -1.47 -1.46 1.77
C VAL A 238 -0.10 -0.95 1.32
N LEU A 239 0.81 -1.83 0.93
CA LEU A 239 1.98 -1.46 0.15
C LEU A 239 1.56 -1.21 -1.30
N LEU A 240 2.25 -0.27 -1.96
CA LEU A 240 2.00 0.10 -3.34
C LEU A 240 3.33 0.20 -4.09
N ASN A 241 3.40 -0.41 -5.27
CA ASN A 241 4.40 -0.11 -6.28
C ASN A 241 3.74 0.65 -7.43
N ASP A 242 4.01 1.95 -7.54
CA ASP A 242 3.54 2.77 -8.66
C ASP A 242 4.56 2.72 -9.80
N TRP A 243 4.37 1.74 -10.72
CA TRP A 243 5.27 1.51 -11.84
C TRP A 243 5.38 2.74 -12.73
N SER A 244 6.62 3.08 -13.13
CA SER A 244 6.91 4.32 -13.84
C SER A 244 7.74 4.07 -15.10
N ALA A 245 7.31 4.64 -16.23
CA ALA A 245 8.08 4.69 -17.49
C ALA A 245 8.71 6.07 -17.62
N ARG A 246 9.95 6.24 -17.11
CA ARG A 246 10.59 7.56 -16.92
C ARG A 246 10.88 8.31 -18.22
N ASP A 247 11.16 7.61 -19.30
CA ASP A 247 11.39 8.24 -20.62
C ASP A 247 10.08 8.76 -21.23
N ILE A 248 8.96 8.03 -21.08
CA ILE A 248 7.64 8.52 -21.46
C ILE A 248 7.25 9.69 -20.54
N GLN A 249 7.44 9.55 -19.21
CA GLN A 249 7.11 10.60 -18.25
C GLN A 249 7.81 11.94 -18.59
N LYS A 250 9.10 11.89 -18.91
CA LYS A 250 9.89 13.08 -19.26
C LYS A 250 9.32 13.84 -20.44
N TRP A 251 8.70 13.16 -21.39
CA TRP A 251 8.15 13.77 -22.59
C TRP A 251 6.75 14.35 -22.38
N GLU A 252 5.88 13.64 -21.63
CA GLU A 252 4.45 13.97 -21.59
C GLU A 252 3.97 14.71 -20.33
N TYR A 253 4.78 14.79 -19.23
CA TYR A 253 4.25 15.26 -17.94
C TYR A 253 3.85 16.73 -17.89
N VAL A 254 4.33 17.56 -18.82
CA VAL A 254 3.94 18.96 -18.96
C VAL A 254 2.91 19.06 -20.07
N PRO A 255 1.77 19.75 -19.88
CA PRO A 255 1.41 20.65 -18.78
C PRO A 255 0.55 20.05 -17.65
N LEU A 256 0.00 18.82 -17.79
CA LEU A 256 -1.05 18.30 -16.90
C LEU A 256 -0.58 17.27 -15.89
N GLY A 257 0.70 16.90 -15.88
CA GLY A 257 1.25 15.86 -15.03
C GLY A 257 1.41 14.51 -15.75
N PRO A 258 1.80 13.43 -15.04
CA PRO A 258 2.05 12.12 -15.64
C PRO A 258 0.76 11.48 -16.17
N PHE A 259 0.85 10.71 -17.26
CA PHE A 259 -0.27 10.05 -17.89
C PHE A 259 0.10 8.62 -18.31
N LEU A 260 0.52 8.38 -19.58
CA LEU A 260 0.89 7.04 -20.05
C LEU A 260 2.09 6.43 -19.31
N ALA A 261 2.91 7.29 -18.75
CA ALA A 261 4.07 6.88 -17.94
C ALA A 261 3.68 6.19 -16.62
N LYS A 262 2.44 6.34 -16.17
CA LYS A 262 1.93 5.85 -14.88
C LYS A 262 0.72 4.92 -15.03
N ASN A 263 -0.18 5.19 -15.96
CA ASN A 263 -1.46 4.53 -16.05
C ASN A 263 -1.39 3.08 -16.56
N PHE A 264 -0.21 2.53 -16.83
CA PHE A 264 -0.06 1.16 -17.36
C PHE A 264 -0.11 0.10 -16.27
N ALA A 265 0.31 0.39 -15.03
CA ALA A 265 0.20 -0.51 -13.90
C ALA A 265 0.50 0.16 -12.56
N SER A 266 -0.22 -0.28 -11.52
CA SER A 266 0.13 -0.11 -10.11
C SER A 266 -0.12 -1.44 -9.39
N SER A 267 0.80 -1.91 -8.53
CA SER A 267 0.67 -3.19 -7.84
C SER A 267 0.53 -2.98 -6.34
N ILE A 268 -0.43 -3.64 -5.67
CA ILE A 268 -0.66 -3.49 -4.23
C ILE A 268 -0.50 -4.81 -3.47
N SER A 269 -0.16 -4.72 -2.17
CA SER A 269 -0.24 -5.87 -1.28
C SER A 269 -1.70 -6.26 -1.05
N PRO A 270 -2.02 -7.56 -0.98
CA PRO A 270 -3.41 -8.02 -1.00
C PRO A 270 -4.10 -7.95 0.37
N TRP A 271 -3.36 -7.67 1.44
CA TRP A 271 -3.87 -7.55 2.80
C TRP A 271 -3.90 -6.08 3.22
N ILE A 272 -5.07 -5.57 3.63
CA ILE A 272 -5.20 -4.24 4.22
C ILE A 272 -4.91 -4.33 5.71
N ILE A 273 -3.86 -3.65 6.16
CA ILE A 273 -3.49 -3.55 7.58
C ILE A 273 -4.30 -2.40 8.19
N THR A 274 -5.15 -2.70 9.16
CA THR A 274 -6.05 -1.70 9.73
C THR A 274 -5.30 -0.63 10.52
N MET A 275 -5.85 0.59 10.59
CA MET A 275 -5.32 1.67 11.43
C MET A 275 -5.18 1.24 12.88
N ASP A 276 -6.10 0.40 13.38
CA ASP A 276 -6.04 -0.14 14.74
C ASP A 276 -4.84 -1.08 14.97
N ALA A 277 -4.46 -1.88 13.97
CA ALA A 277 -3.27 -2.74 14.04
C ALA A 277 -1.98 -1.91 14.06
N LEU A 278 -1.97 -0.76 13.38
CA LEU A 278 -0.83 0.15 13.30
C LEU A 278 -0.65 1.03 14.55
N GLU A 279 -1.69 1.19 15.38
CA GLU A 279 -1.68 2.10 16.53
C GLU A 279 -0.49 1.93 17.49
N PRO A 280 -0.01 0.72 17.83
CA PRO A 280 1.16 0.53 18.68
C PRO A 280 2.48 1.09 18.12
N PHE A 281 2.52 1.39 16.82
CA PHE A 281 3.70 1.86 16.09
C PHE A 281 3.61 3.34 15.70
N ARG A 282 2.63 4.06 16.25
CA ARG A 282 2.40 5.49 16.01
C ARG A 282 3.56 6.32 16.53
N CYS A 283 4.11 7.19 15.69
CA CYS A 283 5.25 8.04 16.01
C CYS A 283 5.06 9.49 15.50
N LYS A 284 6.02 10.35 15.81
CA LYS A 284 6.08 11.72 15.28
C LYS A 284 6.65 11.70 13.86
N GLY A 285 6.08 12.48 12.98
CA GLY A 285 6.63 12.76 11.66
C GLY A 285 7.69 13.87 11.67
N PRO A 286 8.20 14.24 10.49
CA PRO A 286 9.11 15.37 10.31
C PRO A 286 8.49 16.70 10.78
N ILE A 287 9.35 17.63 11.15
CA ILE A 287 8.93 19.01 11.43
C ILE A 287 8.57 19.68 10.10
N GLN A 288 7.38 20.26 10.03
CA GLN A 288 6.90 20.97 8.86
C GLN A 288 7.27 22.46 8.95
N GLU A 289 8.12 22.91 8.04
CA GLU A 289 8.55 24.29 7.87
C GLU A 289 8.40 24.69 6.39
N PRO A 290 7.64 25.76 6.10
CA PRO A 290 6.85 26.59 7.02
C PRO A 290 5.70 25.83 7.69
N THR A 291 5.21 26.34 8.81
CA THR A 291 4.01 25.78 9.47
C THR A 291 2.84 25.77 8.48
N PRO A 292 2.16 24.63 8.27
CA PRO A 292 1.01 24.55 7.38
C PRO A 292 -0.14 25.51 7.77
N LEU A 293 -1.00 25.84 6.83
CA LEU A 293 -2.21 26.62 7.12
C LEU A 293 -3.11 25.88 8.14
N PRO A 294 -3.95 26.59 8.90
CA PRO A 294 -4.71 26.02 10.02
C PRO A 294 -5.49 24.75 9.70
N TYR A 295 -6.04 24.61 8.48
CA TYR A 295 -6.82 23.43 8.08
C TYR A 295 -5.99 22.14 7.93
N LEU A 296 -4.64 22.27 7.82
CA LEU A 296 -3.70 21.14 7.73
C LEU A 296 -2.85 20.96 9.00
N GLN A 297 -3.03 21.77 10.04
CA GLN A 297 -2.24 21.65 11.25
C GLN A 297 -2.64 20.41 12.06
N GLN A 298 -1.67 19.57 12.36
CA GLN A 298 -1.81 18.41 13.25
C GLN A 298 -0.92 18.55 14.48
N LYS A 299 -1.34 17.95 15.58
CA LYS A 299 -0.57 17.88 16.84
C LYS A 299 -0.31 16.44 17.23
N GLY A 300 0.82 16.22 17.91
CA GLY A 300 1.13 14.91 18.48
C GLY A 300 1.81 13.96 17.50
N LYS A 301 1.44 12.69 17.58
CA LYS A 301 1.94 11.62 16.72
C LYS A 301 0.93 11.37 15.60
N HIS A 302 1.34 11.50 14.36
CA HIS A 302 0.44 11.47 13.20
C HIS A 302 0.99 10.63 12.03
N THR A 303 2.03 9.86 12.27
CA THR A 303 2.59 8.89 11.33
C THR A 303 2.93 7.58 12.04
N PHE A 304 3.45 6.61 11.29
CA PHE A 304 3.76 5.27 11.80
C PHE A 304 5.21 4.89 11.47
N ASP A 305 5.83 4.13 12.37
CA ASP A 305 7.16 3.55 12.16
C ASP A 305 7.02 2.24 11.39
N ILE A 306 6.93 2.36 10.04
CA ILE A 306 6.82 1.23 9.12
C ILE A 306 8.16 1.11 8.39
N ASN A 307 8.90 0.04 8.66
CA ASN A 307 10.11 -0.29 7.91
C ASN A 307 9.72 -0.80 6.52
N LEU A 308 10.40 -0.31 5.50
CA LEU A 308 10.12 -0.60 4.11
C LEU A 308 11.40 -1.10 3.42
N GLU A 309 11.30 -2.19 2.68
CA GLU A 309 12.42 -2.78 1.96
C GLU A 309 12.03 -3.05 0.50
N VAL A 310 12.96 -2.79 -0.41
CA VAL A 310 12.80 -3.13 -1.83
C VAL A 310 13.91 -4.06 -2.27
N TYR A 311 13.51 -5.11 -2.97
CA TYR A 311 14.42 -6.07 -3.59
C TYR A 311 14.16 -6.12 -5.09
N ILE A 312 15.25 -6.36 -5.85
CA ILE A 312 15.17 -6.72 -7.25
C ILE A 312 15.69 -8.15 -7.39
N GLU A 313 14.89 -9.00 -8.00
CA GLU A 313 15.20 -10.39 -8.29
C GLU A 313 15.31 -10.59 -9.81
N PRO A 314 16.53 -10.59 -10.36
CA PRO A 314 16.75 -10.96 -11.75
C PRO A 314 16.35 -12.42 -12.00
N GLU A 315 16.01 -12.77 -13.24
CA GLU A 315 15.60 -14.13 -13.57
C GLU A 315 16.68 -15.16 -13.20
N ASN A 316 16.30 -16.17 -12.40
CA ASN A 316 17.19 -17.23 -11.87
C ASN A 316 18.33 -16.74 -10.95
N VAL A 317 18.20 -15.56 -10.37
CA VAL A 317 19.18 -14.98 -9.42
C VAL A 317 18.47 -14.65 -8.12
N ALA A 318 19.12 -14.89 -6.98
CA ALA A 318 18.57 -14.52 -5.68
C ALA A 318 18.33 -13.00 -5.58
N ALA A 319 17.23 -12.62 -4.96
CA ALA A 319 16.82 -11.24 -4.78
C ALA A 319 17.90 -10.40 -4.09
N SER A 320 18.17 -9.23 -4.62
CA SER A 320 19.13 -8.24 -4.09
C SER A 320 18.38 -7.12 -3.40
N LEU A 321 18.69 -6.86 -2.14
CA LEU A 321 18.15 -5.70 -1.41
C LEU A 321 18.76 -4.42 -2.01
N VAL A 322 17.89 -3.49 -2.45
CA VAL A 322 18.31 -2.25 -3.12
C VAL A 322 17.91 -0.99 -2.35
N SER A 323 16.89 -1.07 -1.48
CA SER A 323 16.48 0.07 -0.66
C SER A 323 15.95 -0.38 0.70
N LYS A 324 16.23 0.46 1.74
CA LYS A 324 15.64 0.39 3.09
C LYS A 324 15.16 1.77 3.49
N SER A 325 13.85 1.97 3.42
CA SER A 325 13.22 3.24 3.79
C SER A 325 12.30 3.07 5.00
N ASN A 326 11.59 4.12 5.35
CA ASN A 326 10.61 4.08 6.44
C ASN A 326 9.50 5.12 6.20
N PHE A 327 8.26 4.73 6.42
CA PHE A 327 7.09 5.59 6.25
C PHE A 327 7.11 6.85 7.13
N LYS A 328 7.77 6.80 8.29
CA LYS A 328 7.90 7.98 9.19
C LYS A 328 8.62 9.18 8.58
N TYR A 329 9.31 9.00 7.44
CA TYR A 329 9.96 10.08 6.71
C TYR A 329 8.98 10.94 5.90
N MET A 330 7.73 10.49 5.74
CA MET A 330 6.71 11.24 4.99
C MET A 330 6.45 12.61 5.61
N TYR A 331 6.60 13.66 4.79
CA TYR A 331 6.42 15.05 5.22
C TYR A 331 4.93 15.40 5.41
N TRP A 332 4.08 14.98 4.47
CA TRP A 332 2.63 15.11 4.56
C TRP A 332 2.03 13.80 5.07
N SER A 333 1.23 13.90 6.14
CA SER A 333 0.55 12.73 6.72
C SER A 333 -0.69 12.32 5.90
N MET A 334 -1.17 11.10 6.09
CA MET A 334 -2.41 10.60 5.48
C MET A 334 -3.61 11.50 5.81
N SER A 335 -3.74 11.96 7.06
CA SER A 335 -4.81 12.88 7.45
C SER A 335 -4.73 14.21 6.70
N GLN A 336 -3.51 14.74 6.49
CA GLN A 336 -3.32 15.96 5.71
C GLN A 336 -3.66 15.76 4.24
N GLN A 337 -3.28 14.62 3.66
CA GLN A 337 -3.64 14.25 2.30
C GLN A 337 -5.16 14.19 2.13
N LEU A 338 -5.86 13.46 3.00
CA LEU A 338 -7.31 13.30 2.95
C LEU A 338 -8.07 14.63 3.17
N THR A 339 -7.65 15.40 4.19
CA THR A 339 -8.25 16.71 4.46
C THR A 339 -8.06 17.67 3.29
N HIS A 340 -6.87 17.69 2.68
CA HIS A 340 -6.62 18.53 1.51
C HIS A 340 -7.45 18.06 0.31
N HIS A 341 -7.52 16.75 0.07
CA HIS A 341 -8.29 16.17 -1.02
C HIS A 341 -9.77 16.57 -0.97
N THR A 342 -10.35 16.63 0.22
CA THR A 342 -11.77 16.94 0.43
C THR A 342 -12.05 18.42 0.72
N SER A 343 -11.01 19.26 0.83
CA SER A 343 -11.15 20.67 1.24
C SER A 343 -12.02 21.53 0.30
N ASN A 344 -12.15 21.14 -0.95
CA ASN A 344 -13.01 21.78 -1.95
C ASN A 344 -14.41 21.13 -2.03
N GLY A 345 -14.73 20.17 -1.15
CA GLY A 345 -15.99 19.42 -1.18
C GLY A 345 -15.99 18.20 -2.11
N CYS A 346 -14.80 17.72 -2.52
CA CYS A 346 -14.68 16.46 -3.25
C CYS A 346 -15.18 15.31 -2.36
N ARG A 347 -16.07 14.47 -2.90
CA ARG A 347 -16.54 13.27 -2.24
C ARG A 347 -15.48 12.16 -2.31
N ILE A 348 -15.40 11.36 -1.25
CA ILE A 348 -14.70 10.07 -1.24
C ILE A 348 -15.70 8.94 -1.03
N ASN A 349 -15.37 7.76 -1.57
CA ASN A 349 -16.21 6.57 -1.49
C ASN A 349 -15.46 5.44 -0.77
N SER A 350 -16.22 4.44 -0.31
CA SER A 350 -15.64 3.22 0.25
C SER A 350 -14.80 2.50 -0.81
N GLY A 351 -13.54 2.21 -0.48
CA GLY A 351 -12.60 1.55 -1.36
C GLY A 351 -11.78 2.47 -2.26
N ASP A 352 -11.98 3.82 -2.22
CA ASP A 352 -11.06 4.72 -2.91
C ASP A 352 -9.65 4.58 -2.31
N MET A 353 -8.64 4.66 -3.17
CA MET A 353 -7.25 4.48 -2.81
C MET A 353 -6.47 5.79 -2.91
N MET A 354 -5.68 6.09 -1.89
CA MET A 354 -4.81 7.27 -1.86
C MET A 354 -3.36 6.86 -1.64
N GLY A 355 -2.54 6.95 -2.70
CA GLY A 355 -1.10 6.68 -2.67
C GLY A 355 -0.32 7.77 -1.97
N SER A 356 0.71 7.38 -1.27
CA SER A 356 1.54 8.31 -0.49
C SER A 356 2.46 9.20 -1.36
N GLY A 357 2.72 8.77 -2.57
CA GLY A 357 3.92 9.17 -3.31
C GLY A 357 5.15 8.40 -2.83
N THR A 358 6.16 8.36 -3.67
CA THR A 358 7.42 7.63 -3.41
C THR A 358 8.01 7.94 -2.05
N ILE A 359 8.31 6.93 -1.24
CA ILE A 359 8.83 7.05 0.13
C ILE A 359 10.35 6.96 0.14
N SER A 360 11.00 8.10 0.12
CA SER A 360 12.46 8.20 0.25
C SER A 360 12.86 8.71 1.62
N GLY A 361 13.93 8.16 2.17
CA GLY A 361 14.53 8.62 3.40
C GLY A 361 15.77 9.51 3.16
N PRO A 362 16.47 9.91 4.25
CA PRO A 362 17.54 10.89 4.18
C PRO A 362 18.87 10.36 3.63
N THR A 363 19.03 9.05 3.49
CA THR A 363 20.29 8.42 3.06
C THR A 363 20.15 7.76 1.68
N PRO A 364 21.24 7.65 0.87
CA PRO A 364 21.15 7.08 -0.48
C PRO A 364 20.59 5.66 -0.56
N ASP A 365 20.77 4.84 0.46
CA ASP A 365 20.25 3.48 0.56
C ASP A 365 18.77 3.42 1.00
N SER A 366 18.17 4.58 1.27
CA SER A 366 16.75 4.73 1.64
C SER A 366 15.89 5.41 0.57
N PHE A 367 16.41 5.59 -0.63
CA PHE A 367 15.63 6.18 -1.73
C PHE A 367 14.60 5.18 -2.28
N GLY A 368 13.42 5.69 -2.61
CA GLY A 368 12.25 4.89 -2.96
C GLY A 368 12.10 4.58 -4.46
N SER A 369 13.07 4.93 -5.31
CA SER A 369 13.00 4.69 -6.75
C SER A 369 14.37 4.43 -7.37
N MET A 370 14.42 3.69 -8.51
CA MET A 370 15.68 3.54 -9.27
C MET A 370 16.19 4.87 -9.80
N LEU A 371 15.27 5.77 -10.16
CA LEU A 371 15.63 7.14 -10.59
C LEU A 371 16.56 7.81 -9.57
N GLU A 372 16.25 7.70 -8.28
CA GLU A 372 17.06 8.28 -7.20
C GLU A 372 18.27 7.42 -6.87
N LEU A 373 18.10 6.10 -6.67
CA LEU A 373 19.14 5.15 -6.30
C LEU A 373 20.29 5.15 -7.30
N THR A 374 19.97 5.26 -8.58
CA THR A 374 20.98 5.30 -9.66
C THR A 374 21.32 6.70 -10.14
N TRP A 375 20.70 7.73 -9.55
CA TRP A 375 20.86 9.13 -9.95
C TRP A 375 20.65 9.33 -11.44
N GLY A 376 19.47 8.89 -11.91
CA GLY A 376 19.11 8.95 -13.33
C GLY A 376 19.91 8.00 -14.22
N GLY A 377 20.34 6.86 -13.70
CA GLY A 377 21.11 5.84 -14.40
C GLY A 377 22.61 6.11 -14.50
N LYS A 378 23.13 7.13 -13.77
CA LYS A 378 24.58 7.44 -13.74
C LYS A 378 25.37 6.46 -12.87
N ASN A 379 24.76 5.99 -11.78
CA ASN A 379 25.38 5.12 -10.78
C ASN A 379 24.64 3.77 -10.73
N PRO A 380 25.01 2.79 -11.55
CA PRO A 380 24.33 1.48 -11.55
C PRO A 380 24.44 0.76 -10.21
N ILE A 381 23.38 0.02 -9.84
CA ILE A 381 23.38 -0.85 -8.66
C ILE A 381 23.78 -2.26 -9.05
N LYS A 382 24.67 -2.89 -8.27
CA LYS A 382 25.07 -4.28 -8.48
C LYS A 382 24.08 -5.24 -7.83
N MET A 383 23.69 -6.26 -8.59
CA MET A 383 22.90 -7.38 -8.11
C MET A 383 23.80 -8.46 -7.50
N ASN A 384 23.22 -9.48 -6.84
CA ASN A 384 23.95 -10.54 -6.17
C ASN A 384 24.81 -11.40 -7.11
N ASP A 385 24.48 -11.45 -8.41
CA ASP A 385 25.27 -12.13 -9.44
C ASP A 385 26.36 -11.24 -10.08
N GLY A 386 26.49 -9.99 -9.64
CA GLY A 386 27.39 -8.99 -10.17
C GLY A 386 26.88 -8.25 -11.40
N SER A 387 25.71 -8.59 -11.93
CA SER A 387 25.05 -7.79 -12.97
C SER A 387 24.63 -6.43 -12.44
N GLU A 388 24.47 -5.46 -13.34
CA GLU A 388 24.15 -4.08 -12.96
C GLU A 388 22.74 -3.70 -13.40
N ARG A 389 22.09 -2.86 -12.57
CA ARG A 389 20.79 -2.24 -12.90
C ARG A 389 20.89 -0.73 -12.80
N LYS A 390 20.45 -0.07 -13.89
CA LYS A 390 20.18 1.38 -13.93
C LYS A 390 18.70 1.65 -13.76
N PHE A 391 17.89 0.81 -14.34
CA PHE A 391 16.44 0.72 -14.30
C PHE A 391 16.06 -0.77 -14.34
N ILE A 392 14.76 -1.07 -14.23
CA ILE A 392 14.26 -2.44 -14.20
C ILE A 392 14.31 -3.04 -15.61
N ASN A 393 14.91 -4.23 -15.71
CA ASN A 393 15.00 -5.00 -16.96
C ASN A 393 13.78 -5.93 -17.11
N ASP A 394 13.54 -6.38 -18.35
CA ASP A 394 12.57 -7.46 -18.60
C ASP A 394 12.97 -8.71 -17.80
N ASN A 395 11.97 -9.38 -17.25
CA ASN A 395 12.07 -10.54 -16.37
C ASN A 395 12.66 -10.29 -14.97
N ASP A 396 13.02 -9.07 -14.61
CA ASP A 396 13.24 -8.74 -13.21
C ASP A 396 11.91 -8.76 -12.44
N THR A 397 11.92 -9.27 -11.21
CA THR A 397 10.83 -9.14 -10.26
C THR A 397 11.19 -8.06 -9.22
N VAL A 398 10.30 -7.09 -9.03
CA VAL A 398 10.41 -6.11 -7.94
C VAL A 398 9.59 -6.63 -6.76
N ILE A 399 10.22 -6.70 -5.58
CA ILE A 399 9.59 -7.17 -4.34
C ILE A 399 9.70 -6.07 -3.29
N MET A 400 8.56 -5.59 -2.81
CA MET A 400 8.48 -4.64 -1.71
C MET A 400 7.94 -5.34 -0.47
N LYS A 401 8.55 -5.06 0.69
CA LYS A 401 8.11 -5.55 2.00
C LYS A 401 7.93 -4.38 2.95
N GLY A 402 6.94 -4.48 3.84
CA GLY A 402 6.70 -3.50 4.88
C GLY A 402 6.35 -4.19 6.18
N PHE A 403 6.92 -3.70 7.29
CA PHE A 403 6.63 -4.22 8.62
C PHE A 403 6.82 -3.16 9.70
N CYS A 404 6.05 -3.30 10.77
CA CYS A 404 6.20 -2.55 12.00
C CYS A 404 6.72 -3.48 13.08
N GLU A 405 7.67 -3.03 13.89
CA GLU A 405 8.24 -3.83 14.96
C GLU A 405 8.57 -2.99 16.19
N ASN A 406 8.26 -3.53 17.36
CA ASN A 406 8.71 -3.00 18.65
C ASN A 406 9.22 -4.15 19.52
N SER A 407 9.57 -3.90 20.76
CA SER A 407 10.11 -4.92 21.67
C SER A 407 9.17 -6.11 21.94
N SER A 408 7.92 -6.04 21.54
CA SER A 408 6.88 -7.00 21.95
C SER A 408 6.14 -7.65 20.79
N VAL A 409 5.98 -6.96 19.68
CA VAL A 409 5.15 -7.39 18.54
C VAL A 409 5.79 -6.93 17.23
N ARG A 410 5.75 -7.79 16.22
CA ARG A 410 5.99 -7.50 14.83
C ARG A 410 4.70 -7.78 14.05
N ILE A 411 4.30 -6.84 13.19
CA ILE A 411 3.24 -7.01 12.19
C ILE A 411 3.75 -6.60 10.82
N GLY A 412 3.27 -7.21 9.75
CA GLY A 412 3.68 -6.85 8.40
C GLY A 412 2.52 -6.76 7.42
N PHE A 413 2.85 -6.29 6.23
CA PHE A 413 1.91 -6.03 5.13
C PHE A 413 1.86 -7.20 4.12
N GLY A 414 2.69 -8.22 4.31
CA GLY A 414 3.03 -9.17 3.27
C GLY A 414 4.00 -8.54 2.27
N ALA A 415 3.88 -8.90 1.00
CA ALA A 415 4.74 -8.37 -0.04
C ALA A 415 3.94 -7.89 -1.25
N VAL A 416 4.47 -6.89 -1.94
CA VAL A 416 4.14 -6.61 -3.34
C VAL A 416 5.26 -7.21 -4.18
N SER A 417 4.93 -8.20 -5.00
CA SER A 417 5.87 -8.88 -5.87
C SER A 417 5.30 -8.94 -7.28
N SER A 418 5.95 -8.27 -8.23
CA SER A 418 5.47 -8.27 -9.62
C SER A 418 6.65 -8.33 -10.59
N LYS A 419 6.56 -9.23 -11.56
CA LYS A 419 7.56 -9.42 -12.61
C LYS A 419 7.30 -8.47 -13.77
N LEU A 420 8.33 -7.78 -14.26
CA LEU A 420 8.26 -7.01 -15.48
C LEU A 420 8.43 -7.93 -16.69
N LEU A 421 7.41 -8.07 -17.50
CA LEU A 421 7.44 -8.80 -18.75
C LEU A 421 7.83 -7.91 -19.93
N PRO A 422 8.37 -8.48 -21.03
CA PRO A 422 8.53 -7.76 -22.29
C PRO A 422 7.23 -7.10 -22.77
N PRO A 423 7.30 -6.12 -23.68
CA PRO A 423 6.11 -5.47 -24.20
C PRO A 423 5.14 -6.48 -24.82
N PHE A 424 3.85 -6.27 -24.56
CA PHE A 424 2.82 -7.10 -25.18
C PHE A 424 2.73 -6.79 -26.67
N VAL A 425 3.01 -7.79 -27.52
CA VAL A 425 2.87 -7.68 -28.97
C VAL A 425 1.58 -8.38 -29.38
N ARG A 426 0.61 -7.60 -29.85
CA ARG A 426 -0.62 -8.18 -30.43
C ARG A 426 -0.26 -8.94 -31.71
N LYS A 427 -0.58 -10.24 -31.76
CA LYS A 427 -0.40 -11.10 -32.94
C LYS A 427 -1.39 -10.75 -34.04
#